data_b2a5e99fb643de29f922d1620ab77b68
#
_entry.id   b2a5e99fb643de29f922d1620ab77b68
#
_cell.length_a   1.000
_cell.length_b   1.000
_cell.length_c   1.000
_cell.angle_alpha   90.00
_cell.angle_beta   90.00
_cell.angle_gamma   90.00
#
_symmetry.space_group_name_H-M   'P 1'
#
loop_
_entity.id
_entity.type
_entity.pdbx_description
1 polymer ?
#
loop_
_entity_poly.entity_id
_entity_poly.type
_entity_poly.pdbx_seq_one_letter_code
_entity_poly.pdbx_strand_id
1 'polypeptide(L)'
;MYRKTEDFISDWKYESESTAKVFSNISNEALNKKDHENVRSIARLAWHITITMAEMMNKTGLNVAGPGEHSEPPSDIKKIIEEYERSAASVTEEVKNKFTDASLLEEKNMYGESWKIGVTLGILIRHQAHHRGQLTVLMRQAGLKVPGVYGPAKEEWAAWNMTAPD
;
A
#
# COMPACT_ATOMS: atom_id res chain seq x y z
N MET A 1 3.05 -15.40 7.30
CA MET A 1 3.31 -16.20 6.07
C MET A 1 2.01 -16.81 5.61
N TYR A 2 1.57 -16.44 4.41
CA TYR A 2 0.41 -17.07 3.78
C TYR A 2 0.71 -18.50 3.37
N ARG A 3 -0.27 -19.37 3.47
CA ARG A 3 -0.23 -20.78 3.02
C ARG A 3 -1.32 -21.09 2.00
N LYS A 4 -2.29 -20.19 1.86
CA LYS A 4 -3.33 -20.24 0.84
C LYS A 4 -3.32 -18.93 0.05
N THR A 5 -3.41 -19.05 -1.25
CA THR A 5 -3.48 -17.89 -2.16
C THR A 5 -4.75 -17.09 -1.92
N GLU A 6 -5.85 -17.77 -1.62
CA GLU A 6 -7.15 -17.14 -1.36
C GLU A 6 -7.13 -16.23 -0.10
N ASP A 7 -6.46 -16.67 0.98
CA ASP A 7 -6.32 -15.86 2.19
C ASP A 7 -5.58 -14.56 1.89
N PHE A 8 -4.47 -14.63 1.12
CA PHE A 8 -3.77 -13.44 0.69
C PHE A 8 -4.64 -12.52 -0.17
N ILE A 9 -5.37 -13.06 -1.15
CA ILE A 9 -6.20 -12.27 -2.06
C ILE A 9 -7.30 -11.54 -1.28
N SER A 10 -7.89 -12.20 -0.28
CA SER A 10 -8.88 -11.57 0.61
C SER A 10 -8.29 -10.42 1.41
N ASP A 11 -7.14 -10.63 2.05
CA ASP A 11 -6.45 -9.60 2.83
C ASP A 11 -5.97 -8.46 1.92
N TRP A 12 -5.41 -8.80 0.75
CA TRP A 12 -4.93 -7.81 -0.21
C TRP A 12 -6.04 -6.90 -0.73
N LYS A 13 -7.22 -7.45 -0.97
CA LYS A 13 -8.39 -6.65 -1.35
C LYS A 13 -8.68 -5.59 -0.29
N TYR A 14 -8.78 -5.99 0.99
CA TYR A 14 -9.03 -5.06 2.08
C TYR A 14 -7.93 -4.00 2.21
N GLU A 15 -6.67 -4.41 2.15
CA GLU A 15 -5.50 -3.53 2.31
C GLU A 15 -5.38 -2.52 1.16
N SER A 16 -5.60 -2.97 -0.07
CA SER A 16 -5.52 -2.08 -1.24
C SER A 16 -6.66 -1.08 -1.29
N GLU A 17 -7.90 -1.51 -1.00
CA GLU A 17 -9.05 -0.60 -0.88
C GLU A 17 -8.84 0.42 0.24
N SER A 18 -8.29 0.00 1.38
CA SER A 18 -7.96 0.90 2.50
C SER A 18 -6.90 1.94 2.14
N THR A 19 -5.88 1.56 1.37
CA THR A 19 -4.86 2.50 0.92
C THR A 19 -5.43 3.48 -0.11
N ALA A 20 -6.22 3.02 -1.08
CA ALA A 20 -6.91 3.88 -2.05
C ALA A 20 -7.84 4.89 -1.34
N LYS A 21 -8.56 4.44 -0.31
CA LYS A 21 -9.38 5.31 0.54
C LYS A 21 -8.57 6.40 1.23
N VAL A 22 -7.36 6.08 1.74
CA VAL A 22 -6.46 7.08 2.31
C VAL A 22 -5.99 8.07 1.25
N PHE A 23 -5.56 7.58 0.08
CA PHE A 23 -5.10 8.44 -1.03
C PHE A 23 -6.18 9.41 -1.50
N SER A 24 -7.44 8.99 -1.56
CA SER A 24 -8.58 9.82 -1.96
C SER A 24 -8.83 11.04 -1.06
N ASN A 25 -8.21 11.08 0.13
CA ASN A 25 -8.28 12.21 1.05
C ASN A 25 -7.05 13.15 0.96
N ILE A 26 -6.15 12.93 0.00
CA ILE A 26 -5.00 13.80 -0.25
C ILE A 26 -5.39 14.85 -1.30
N SER A 27 -5.03 16.12 -1.06
CA SER A 27 -5.18 17.17 -2.05
C SER A 27 -3.86 17.43 -2.79
N ASN A 28 -3.93 18.00 -4.01
CA ASN A 28 -2.74 18.32 -4.79
C ASN A 28 -1.81 19.31 -4.07
N GLU A 29 -2.40 20.26 -3.31
CA GLU A 29 -1.65 21.27 -2.54
C GLU A 29 -0.81 20.64 -1.42
N ALA A 30 -1.23 19.47 -0.92
CA ALA A 30 -0.54 18.77 0.15
C ALA A 30 0.58 17.86 -0.34
N LEU A 31 0.65 17.53 -1.63
CA LEU A 31 1.58 16.52 -2.18
C LEU A 31 3.05 16.76 -1.80
N ASN A 32 3.48 18.01 -1.76
CA ASN A 32 4.86 18.37 -1.43
C ASN A 32 5.11 18.56 0.07
N LYS A 33 4.09 18.40 0.92
CA LYS A 33 4.25 18.53 2.38
C LYS A 33 5.10 17.41 2.93
N LYS A 34 6.02 17.79 3.81
CA LYS A 34 6.86 16.92 4.64
C LYS A 34 7.15 17.64 5.94
N ASP A 35 7.34 16.90 7.01
CA ASP A 35 7.56 17.46 8.35
C ASP A 35 9.04 17.79 8.62
N HIS A 36 9.94 17.06 7.98
CA HIS A 36 11.39 17.22 8.15
C HIS A 36 12.14 16.96 6.84
N GLU A 37 13.34 17.49 6.69
CA GLU A 37 14.17 17.28 5.48
C GLU A 37 14.46 15.79 5.20
N ASN A 38 14.61 14.99 6.26
CA ASN A 38 14.94 13.56 6.17
C ASN A 38 13.71 12.66 6.06
N VAL A 39 12.50 13.21 5.90
CA VAL A 39 11.28 12.41 5.64
C VAL A 39 10.80 12.60 4.20
N ARG A 40 10.13 11.56 3.69
CA ARG A 40 9.49 11.62 2.37
C ARG A 40 8.31 12.59 2.40
N SER A 41 8.07 13.31 1.30
CA SER A 41 6.83 14.06 1.12
C SER A 41 5.62 13.11 0.99
N ILE A 42 4.41 13.64 1.13
CA ILE A 42 3.17 12.90 0.92
C ILE A 42 3.16 12.23 -0.46
N ALA A 43 3.49 12.97 -1.53
CA ALA A 43 3.57 12.41 -2.88
C ALA A 43 4.59 11.27 -2.97
N ARG A 44 5.79 11.48 -2.43
CA ARG A 44 6.86 10.49 -2.49
C ARG A 44 6.53 9.23 -1.70
N LEU A 45 5.82 9.37 -0.57
CA LEU A 45 5.41 8.24 0.24
C LEU A 45 4.27 7.45 -0.43
N ALA A 46 3.25 8.13 -0.97
CA ALA A 46 2.19 7.49 -1.75
C ALA A 46 2.75 6.78 -3.00
N TRP A 47 3.70 7.40 -3.68
CA TRP A 47 4.35 6.79 -4.84
C TRP A 47 5.23 5.60 -4.48
N HIS A 48 5.94 5.66 -3.36
CA HIS A 48 6.71 4.53 -2.85
C HIS A 48 5.80 3.31 -2.56
N ILE A 49 4.66 3.53 -1.93
CA ILE A 49 3.64 2.49 -1.71
C ILE A 49 3.20 1.86 -3.05
N THR A 50 3.05 2.66 -4.09
CA THR A 50 2.64 2.21 -5.43
C THR A 50 3.75 1.42 -6.14
N ILE A 51 4.97 1.94 -6.18
CA ILE A 51 6.13 1.31 -6.84
C ILE A 51 6.42 -0.07 -6.27
N THR A 52 6.37 -0.20 -4.95
CA THR A 52 6.82 -1.42 -4.25
C THR A 52 5.96 -2.64 -4.52
N MET A 53 4.75 -2.48 -5.05
CA MET A 53 3.95 -3.62 -5.49
C MET A 53 4.63 -4.38 -6.63
N ALA A 54 4.96 -3.70 -7.70
CA ALA A 54 5.65 -4.32 -8.84
C ALA A 54 7.10 -4.70 -8.48
N GLU A 55 7.82 -3.82 -7.77
CA GLU A 55 9.21 -4.04 -7.37
C GLU A 55 9.39 -5.34 -6.56
N MET A 56 8.54 -5.55 -5.55
CA MET A 56 8.61 -6.74 -4.70
C MET A 56 8.05 -7.99 -5.40
N MET A 57 6.89 -7.85 -6.04
CA MET A 57 6.19 -9.03 -6.56
C MET A 57 6.86 -9.60 -7.81
N ASN A 58 7.49 -8.78 -8.64
CA ASN A 58 8.18 -9.28 -9.84
C ASN A 58 9.43 -10.11 -9.49
N LYS A 59 10.05 -9.89 -8.32
CA LYS A 59 11.12 -10.75 -7.80
C LYS A 59 10.63 -12.18 -7.45
N THR A 60 9.33 -12.36 -7.24
CA THR A 60 8.75 -13.69 -6.99
C THR A 60 8.45 -14.48 -8.27
N GLY A 61 8.63 -13.86 -9.43
CA GLY A 61 8.34 -14.45 -10.76
C GLY A 61 6.98 -14.02 -11.33
N LEU A 62 6.29 -13.09 -10.68
CA LEU A 62 5.10 -12.43 -11.23
C LEU A 62 5.50 -11.38 -12.27
N ASN A 63 4.50 -10.84 -12.97
CA ASN A 63 4.67 -9.72 -13.90
C ASN A 63 3.65 -8.63 -13.57
N VAL A 64 3.71 -8.15 -12.35
CA VAL A 64 2.82 -7.09 -11.85
C VAL A 64 3.10 -5.80 -12.60
N ALA A 65 2.04 -5.22 -13.18
CA ALA A 65 2.11 -3.91 -13.82
C ALA A 65 2.28 -2.83 -12.75
N GLY A 66 3.17 -1.89 -12.99
CA GLY A 66 3.43 -0.77 -12.07
C GLY A 66 4.39 0.25 -12.67
N PRO A 67 4.56 1.38 -11.99
CA PRO A 67 5.54 2.39 -12.40
C PRO A 67 6.97 1.86 -12.18
N GLY A 68 7.92 2.44 -12.90
CA GLY A 68 9.35 2.08 -12.77
C GLY A 68 9.87 2.40 -11.35
N GLU A 69 10.77 1.55 -10.87
CA GLU A 69 11.32 1.60 -9.50
C GLU A 69 11.89 2.98 -9.11
N HIS A 70 12.49 3.68 -10.07
CA HIS A 70 13.12 5.00 -9.86
C HIS A 70 12.30 6.17 -10.41
N SER A 71 11.03 5.93 -10.77
CA SER A 71 10.18 6.99 -11.30
C SER A 71 9.81 8.03 -10.25
N GLU A 72 9.66 9.28 -10.69
CA GLU A 72 9.18 10.36 -9.84
C GLU A 72 7.66 10.32 -9.69
N PRO A 73 7.13 10.73 -8.53
CA PRO A 73 5.69 10.80 -8.33
C PRO A 73 5.05 11.83 -9.25
N PRO A 74 3.88 11.54 -9.82
CA PRO A 74 3.09 12.56 -10.51
C PRO A 74 2.75 13.74 -9.59
N SER A 75 2.60 14.92 -10.18
CA SER A 75 2.16 16.13 -9.48
C SER A 75 0.64 16.20 -9.28
N ASP A 76 -0.09 15.18 -9.67
CA ASP A 76 -1.54 15.06 -9.54
C ASP A 76 -1.89 13.77 -8.79
N ILE A 77 -2.59 13.93 -7.65
CA ILE A 77 -3.01 12.81 -6.82
C ILE A 77 -3.89 11.80 -7.57
N LYS A 78 -4.70 12.26 -8.51
CA LYS A 78 -5.54 11.36 -9.32
C LYS A 78 -4.71 10.36 -10.10
N LYS A 79 -3.59 10.80 -10.68
CA LYS A 79 -2.67 9.91 -11.39
C LYS A 79 -1.97 8.93 -10.45
N ILE A 80 -1.67 9.34 -9.23
CA ILE A 80 -1.11 8.43 -8.21
C ILE A 80 -2.14 7.36 -7.85
N ILE A 81 -3.40 7.74 -7.66
CA ILE A 81 -4.50 6.81 -7.34
C ILE A 81 -4.72 5.83 -8.50
N GLU A 82 -4.83 6.32 -9.74
CA GLU A 82 -5.01 5.48 -10.93
C GLU A 82 -3.89 4.43 -11.07
N GLU A 83 -2.64 4.84 -10.90
CA GLU A 83 -1.50 3.92 -10.95
C GLU A 83 -1.49 2.94 -9.78
N TYR A 84 -1.86 3.39 -8.59
CA TYR A 84 -1.99 2.52 -7.42
C TYR A 84 -3.04 1.43 -7.65
N GLU A 85 -4.24 1.81 -8.08
CA GLU A 85 -5.35 0.89 -8.32
C GLU A 85 -5.03 -0.10 -9.45
N ARG A 86 -4.41 0.37 -10.53
CA ARG A 86 -3.93 -0.47 -11.63
C ARG A 86 -2.90 -1.52 -11.14
N SER A 87 -1.93 -1.09 -10.36
CA SER A 87 -0.90 -1.98 -9.82
C SER A 87 -1.49 -2.98 -8.82
N ALA A 88 -2.41 -2.53 -7.95
CA ALA A 88 -3.07 -3.38 -6.98
C ALA A 88 -3.95 -4.46 -7.62
N ALA A 89 -4.69 -4.11 -8.68
CA ALA A 89 -5.45 -5.06 -9.48
C ALA A 89 -4.53 -6.09 -10.15
N SER A 90 -3.39 -5.64 -10.71
CA SER A 90 -2.40 -6.51 -11.33
C SER A 90 -1.79 -7.51 -10.33
N VAL A 91 -1.54 -7.12 -9.07
CA VAL A 91 -1.12 -8.07 -8.02
C VAL A 91 -2.14 -9.20 -7.86
N THR A 92 -3.42 -8.84 -7.78
CA THR A 92 -4.50 -9.83 -7.61
C THR A 92 -4.55 -10.80 -8.79
N GLU A 93 -4.51 -10.29 -10.02
CA GLU A 93 -4.57 -11.10 -11.24
C GLU A 93 -3.36 -12.02 -11.38
N GLU A 94 -2.17 -11.50 -11.18
CA GLU A 94 -0.93 -12.26 -11.29
C GLU A 94 -0.86 -13.39 -10.25
N VAL A 95 -1.25 -13.11 -8.99
CA VAL A 95 -1.30 -14.14 -7.94
C VAL A 95 -2.32 -15.22 -8.29
N LYS A 96 -3.53 -14.85 -8.73
CA LYS A 96 -4.57 -15.82 -9.13
C LYS A 96 -4.12 -16.70 -10.29
N ASN A 97 -3.41 -16.15 -11.26
CA ASN A 97 -3.07 -16.84 -12.49
C ASN A 97 -1.81 -17.70 -12.37
N LYS A 98 -0.87 -17.32 -11.48
CA LYS A 98 0.46 -17.95 -11.44
C LYS A 98 0.77 -18.68 -10.16
N PHE A 99 0.11 -18.39 -9.06
CA PHE A 99 0.40 -19.05 -7.80
C PHE A 99 -0.66 -20.09 -7.42
N THR A 100 -0.19 -21.16 -6.83
CA THR A 100 -0.96 -22.18 -6.13
C THR A 100 -0.54 -22.19 -4.65
N ASP A 101 -1.29 -22.84 -3.79
CA ASP A 101 -0.91 -22.97 -2.39
C ASP A 101 0.46 -23.64 -2.21
N ALA A 102 0.81 -24.57 -3.10
CA ALA A 102 2.11 -25.23 -3.09
C ALA A 102 3.25 -24.26 -3.45
N SER A 103 3.05 -23.37 -4.42
CA SER A 103 4.07 -22.40 -4.82
C SER A 103 4.38 -21.37 -3.74
N LEU A 104 3.48 -21.15 -2.76
CA LEU A 104 3.74 -20.26 -1.62
C LEU A 104 4.86 -20.77 -0.69
N LEU A 105 5.23 -22.03 -0.81
CA LEU A 105 6.36 -22.64 -0.08
C LEU A 105 7.69 -22.54 -0.83
N GLU A 106 7.66 -22.22 -2.13
CA GLU A 106 8.87 -22.00 -2.92
C GLU A 106 9.66 -20.79 -2.41
N GLU A 107 10.98 -20.89 -2.54
CA GLU A 107 11.89 -19.82 -2.15
C GLU A 107 12.33 -19.00 -3.36
N LYS A 108 12.43 -17.70 -3.18
CA LYS A 108 12.92 -16.75 -4.18
C LYS A 108 13.97 -15.85 -3.53
N ASN A 109 14.93 -15.39 -4.34
CA ASN A 109 15.90 -14.41 -3.88
C ASN A 109 15.21 -13.04 -3.73
N MET A 110 15.15 -12.57 -2.49
CA MET A 110 14.59 -11.27 -2.13
C MET A 110 15.69 -10.45 -1.44
N TYR A 111 16.25 -9.51 -2.19
CA TYR A 111 17.28 -8.58 -1.65
C TYR A 111 18.54 -9.28 -1.11
N GLY A 112 18.92 -10.41 -1.70
CA GLY A 112 20.07 -11.22 -1.26
C GLY A 112 19.76 -12.29 -0.24
N GLU A 113 18.53 -12.38 0.22
CA GLU A 113 18.04 -13.43 1.14
C GLU A 113 17.07 -14.38 0.43
N SER A 114 16.96 -15.61 0.94
CA SER A 114 16.00 -16.59 0.45
C SER A 114 14.70 -16.48 1.25
N TRP A 115 13.61 -16.01 0.61
CA TRP A 115 12.30 -15.92 1.24
C TRP A 115 11.28 -16.80 0.53
N LYS A 116 10.43 -17.45 1.32
CA LYS A 116 9.25 -18.13 0.77
C LYS A 116 8.29 -17.11 0.17
N ILE A 117 7.67 -17.45 -0.96
CA ILE A 117 6.68 -16.59 -1.63
C ILE A 117 5.59 -16.16 -0.64
N GLY A 118 5.04 -17.09 0.15
CA GLY A 118 4.02 -16.75 1.17
C GLY A 118 4.50 -15.80 2.27
N VAL A 119 5.82 -15.74 2.53
CA VAL A 119 6.43 -14.72 3.42
C VAL A 119 6.45 -13.37 2.70
N THR A 120 6.88 -13.34 1.45
CA THR A 120 6.95 -12.11 0.63
C THR A 120 5.59 -11.45 0.50
N LEU A 121 4.53 -12.22 0.23
CA LEU A 121 3.16 -11.71 0.20
C LEU A 121 2.77 -11.06 1.54
N GLY A 122 3.12 -11.69 2.66
CA GLY A 122 2.87 -11.12 3.98
C GLY A 122 3.72 -9.89 4.29
N ILE A 123 4.90 -9.77 3.69
CA ILE A 123 5.74 -8.56 3.81
C ILE A 123 5.13 -7.43 2.99
N LEU A 124 4.58 -7.70 1.80
CA LEU A 124 3.88 -6.69 1.00
C LEU A 124 2.75 -6.03 1.81
N ILE A 125 1.91 -6.82 2.48
CA ILE A 125 0.84 -6.30 3.35
C ILE A 125 1.41 -5.40 4.46
N ARG A 126 2.42 -5.88 5.19
CA ARG A 126 3.04 -5.10 6.28
C ARG A 126 3.73 -3.83 5.79
N HIS A 127 4.33 -3.87 4.62
CA HIS A 127 4.96 -2.72 3.99
C HIS A 127 3.92 -1.66 3.62
N GLN A 128 2.77 -2.08 3.04
CA GLN A 128 1.65 -1.18 2.77
C GLN A 128 1.14 -0.54 4.08
N ALA A 129 0.88 -1.34 5.11
CA ALA A 129 0.39 -0.85 6.40
C ALA A 129 1.38 0.10 7.09
N HIS A 130 2.70 -0.22 7.05
CA HIS A 130 3.74 0.61 7.62
C HIS A 130 3.79 2.01 7.00
N HIS A 131 3.88 2.07 5.67
CA HIS A 131 3.97 3.36 4.98
C HIS A 131 2.65 4.12 4.96
N ARG A 132 1.52 3.44 4.93
CA ARG A 132 0.21 4.05 5.10
C ARG A 132 0.07 4.71 6.48
N GLY A 133 0.59 4.07 7.54
CA GLY A 133 0.65 4.67 8.88
C GLY A 133 1.47 5.97 8.89
N GLN A 134 2.65 5.99 8.27
CA GLN A 134 3.46 7.20 8.12
C GLN A 134 2.71 8.29 7.33
N LEU A 135 2.04 7.90 6.24
CA LEU A 135 1.27 8.81 5.39
C LEU A 135 0.13 9.48 6.15
N THR A 136 -0.61 8.74 6.98
CA THR A 136 -1.72 9.30 7.76
C THR A 136 -1.26 10.33 8.78
N VAL A 137 -0.07 10.18 9.36
CA VAL A 137 0.53 11.20 10.24
C VAL A 137 0.84 12.48 9.46
N LEU A 138 1.52 12.37 8.32
CA LEU A 138 1.82 13.53 7.45
C LEU A 138 0.55 14.23 6.96
N MET A 139 -0.50 13.47 6.63
CA MET A 139 -1.79 14.02 6.24
C MET A 139 -2.40 14.89 7.35
N ARG A 140 -2.38 14.42 8.61
CA ARG A 140 -2.86 15.19 9.74
C ARG A 140 -2.05 16.47 9.96
N GLN A 141 -0.73 16.40 9.85
CA GLN A 141 0.14 17.58 9.94
C GLN A 141 -0.11 18.58 8.81
N ALA A 142 -0.56 18.09 7.64
CA ALA A 142 -0.99 18.93 6.52
C ALA A 142 -2.43 19.44 6.65
N GLY A 143 -3.15 19.14 7.74
CA GLY A 143 -4.54 19.55 7.97
C GLY A 143 -5.58 18.75 7.18
N LEU A 144 -5.19 17.59 6.61
CA LEU A 144 -6.09 16.73 5.88
C LEU A 144 -6.87 15.79 6.81
N LYS A 145 -8.07 15.42 6.38
CA LYS A 145 -8.85 14.37 7.04
C LYS A 145 -8.23 13.00 6.72
N VAL A 146 -8.18 12.14 7.73
CA VAL A 146 -7.72 10.77 7.59
C VAL A 146 -8.89 9.82 7.80
N PRO A 147 -9.22 8.94 6.84
CA PRO A 147 -10.28 7.96 7.03
C PRO A 147 -9.81 6.82 7.96
N GLY A 148 -10.74 6.20 8.64
CA GLY A 148 -10.48 4.98 9.41
C GLY A 148 -10.07 3.83 8.50
N VAL A 149 -9.17 2.98 8.99
CA VAL A 149 -8.66 1.80 8.29
C VAL A 149 -8.95 0.53 9.09
N TYR A 150 -8.28 0.31 10.21
CA TYR A 150 -8.52 -0.83 11.11
C TYR A 150 -9.47 -0.50 12.27
N GLY A 151 -10.05 0.66 12.21
CA GLY A 151 -10.98 1.21 13.16
C GLY A 151 -11.33 2.64 12.76
N PRO A 152 -12.26 3.29 13.46
CA PRO A 152 -12.68 4.65 13.11
C PRO A 152 -11.55 5.66 13.35
N ALA A 153 -11.42 6.62 12.44
CA ALA A 153 -10.60 7.80 12.68
C ALA A 153 -11.29 8.71 13.71
N LYS A 154 -10.51 9.63 14.31
CA LYS A 154 -11.04 10.54 15.35
C LYS A 154 -12.31 11.27 14.92
N GLU A 155 -12.40 11.67 13.67
CA GLU A 155 -13.53 12.39 13.08
C GLU A 155 -14.78 11.53 12.84
N GLU A 156 -14.63 10.21 12.83
CA GLU A 156 -15.70 9.27 12.52
C GLU A 156 -16.50 8.81 13.75
N TRP A 157 -15.96 9.01 14.97
CA TRP A 157 -16.60 8.56 16.21
C TRP A 157 -17.95 9.24 16.47
N ALA A 158 -18.08 10.50 16.07
CA ALA A 158 -19.34 11.26 16.22
C ALA A 158 -20.50 10.62 15.44
N ALA A 159 -20.24 9.96 14.31
CA ALA A 159 -21.26 9.25 13.54
C ALA A 159 -21.83 8.03 14.27
N TRP A 160 -21.14 7.54 15.29
CA TRP A 160 -21.56 6.43 16.14
C TRP A 160 -22.09 6.89 17.50
N ASN A 161 -22.36 8.20 17.66
CA ASN A 161 -22.76 8.83 18.93
C ASN A 161 -21.75 8.55 20.07
N MET A 162 -20.47 8.48 19.75
CA MET A 162 -19.39 8.21 20.69
C MET A 162 -18.38 9.36 20.70
N THR A 163 -17.77 9.60 21.85
CA THR A 163 -16.64 10.51 21.97
C THR A 163 -15.36 9.77 21.54
N ALA A 164 -14.58 10.40 20.66
CA ALA A 164 -13.28 9.84 20.29
C ALA A 164 -12.37 9.78 21.54
N PRO A 165 -11.62 8.71 21.73
CA PRO A 165 -10.56 8.68 22.74
C PRO A 165 -9.46 9.70 22.39
N ASP A 166 -8.75 10.20 23.40
CA ASP A 166 -7.62 11.13 23.25
C ASP A 166 -6.41 10.45 22.57
#